data_537001b20aefa100205d1a21bfd40380
#
_entry.id   537001b20aefa100205d1a21bfd40380
#
_cell.length_a   1.000
_cell.length_b   1.000
_cell.length_c   1.000
_cell.angle_alpha   90.00
_cell.angle_beta   90.00
_cell.angle_gamma   90.00
#
_symmetry.space_group_name_H-M   'P 1'
#
loop_
_entity.id
_entity.type
_entity.pdbx_description
1 polymer ?
#
loop_
_entity_poly.entity_id
_entity_poly.type
_entity_poly.pdbx_seq_one_letter_code
_entity_poly.pdbx_strand_id
1 'polypeptide(L)'
;MSELDFTQFARYGVATVYEAAGQQGLIDETLLQIVPGSRVAGPALTVRCGAGDNLMVHAAIAHAQPGDVLVLTLPQPAPISLVGDLLAIQAHAHKVAALLVDAAVRDVEELRALGLPIWSRWIRARGTTKKTVGTLNEPVTVGGVTISPGDIIVLDADGAVVVPPSQAAQVLQATQQRDAKEATLKPRLQAGELTYDLHGYRAKVEG
;
A
#
# COMPACT_ATOMS: atom_id res chain seq x y z
N MET A 1 18.24 -20.03 5.08
CA MET A 1 17.97 -18.57 5.08
C MET A 1 16.64 -18.40 5.74
N SER A 2 16.54 -17.65 6.85
CA SER A 2 15.23 -17.34 7.43
C SER A 2 14.42 -16.52 6.42
N GLU A 3 13.17 -16.92 6.23
CA GLU A 3 12.23 -16.20 5.39
C GLU A 3 12.12 -14.75 5.89
N LEU A 4 12.24 -13.77 5.00
CA LEU A 4 12.22 -12.37 5.36
C LEU A 4 10.83 -12.01 5.88
N ASP A 5 10.75 -11.52 7.10
CA ASP A 5 9.48 -11.01 7.66
C ASP A 5 9.16 -9.63 7.06
N PHE A 6 8.33 -9.62 6.03
CA PHE A 6 7.92 -8.41 5.30
C PHE A 6 7.12 -7.43 6.16
N THR A 7 6.49 -7.90 7.26
CA THR A 7 5.71 -7.03 8.14
C THR A 7 6.57 -5.95 8.81
N GLN A 8 7.89 -6.15 8.86
CA GLN A 8 8.82 -5.15 9.39
C GLN A 8 8.77 -3.82 8.64
N PHE A 9 8.48 -3.81 7.33
CA PHE A 9 8.36 -2.58 6.56
C PHE A 9 7.26 -1.65 7.09
N ALA A 10 6.16 -2.20 7.60
CA ALA A 10 5.06 -1.42 8.15
C ALA A 10 5.48 -0.53 9.34
N ARG A 11 6.56 -0.89 10.05
CA ARG A 11 7.08 -0.09 11.20
C ARG A 11 7.66 1.25 10.74
N TYR A 12 8.25 1.28 9.55
CA TYR A 12 9.00 2.43 9.05
C TYR A 12 8.15 3.39 8.23
N GLY A 13 7.09 2.89 7.61
CA GLY A 13 6.18 3.67 6.78
C GLY A 13 6.68 3.91 5.36
N VAL A 14 5.75 4.40 4.51
CA VAL A 14 5.94 4.57 3.06
C VAL A 14 7.10 5.51 2.74
N ALA A 15 7.14 6.69 3.37
CA ALA A 15 8.16 7.70 3.07
C ALA A 15 9.59 7.18 3.32
N THR A 16 9.83 6.52 4.47
CA THR A 16 11.15 6.00 4.82
C THR A 16 11.57 4.86 3.90
N VAL A 17 10.63 3.95 3.55
CA VAL A 17 10.89 2.84 2.62
C VAL A 17 11.16 3.36 1.21
N TYR A 18 10.38 4.31 0.72
CA TYR A 18 10.58 4.92 -0.59
C TYR A 18 11.97 5.55 -0.75
N GLU A 19 12.38 6.35 0.24
CA GLU A 19 13.72 6.94 0.25
C GLU A 19 14.82 5.87 0.31
N ALA A 20 14.63 4.81 1.11
CA ALA A 20 15.58 3.71 1.22
C ALA A 20 15.65 2.86 -0.06
N ALA A 21 14.56 2.78 -0.82
CA ALA A 21 14.50 2.14 -2.13
C ALA A 21 15.11 2.99 -3.27
N GLY A 22 15.78 4.10 -2.95
CA GLY A 22 16.35 5.01 -3.94
C GLY A 22 15.30 5.78 -4.75
N GLN A 23 14.19 6.12 -4.10
CA GLN A 23 13.05 6.82 -4.67
C GLN A 23 12.39 6.05 -5.84
N GLN A 24 12.28 4.73 -5.68
CA GLN A 24 11.63 3.83 -6.63
C GLN A 24 10.38 3.21 -6.02
N GLY A 25 9.42 2.83 -6.88
CA GLY A 25 8.25 2.06 -6.51
C GLY A 25 7.12 2.84 -5.86
N LEU A 26 7.18 4.18 -5.78
CA LEU A 26 6.07 4.98 -5.26
C LEU A 26 4.87 4.89 -6.22
N ILE A 27 3.72 4.51 -5.70
CA ILE A 27 2.45 4.61 -6.42
C ILE A 27 2.05 6.09 -6.44
N ASP A 28 2.28 6.74 -7.59
CA ASP A 28 1.99 8.18 -7.80
C ASP A 28 0.50 8.39 -8.09
N GLU A 29 -0.31 8.12 -7.08
CA GLU A 29 -1.76 8.27 -7.12
C GLU A 29 -2.30 8.64 -5.74
N THR A 30 -3.31 9.50 -5.71
CA THR A 30 -4.00 9.83 -4.47
C THR A 30 -4.83 8.64 -3.99
N LEU A 31 -4.45 8.08 -2.84
CA LEU A 31 -5.14 6.98 -2.20
C LEU A 31 -5.80 7.44 -0.90
N LEU A 32 -7.09 7.20 -0.79
CA LEU A 32 -7.85 7.45 0.44
C LEU A 32 -7.62 6.28 1.40
N GLN A 33 -7.03 6.55 2.55
CA GLN A 33 -6.96 5.58 3.64
C GLN A 33 -8.34 5.48 4.31
N ILE A 34 -9.07 4.40 4.04
CA ILE A 34 -10.46 4.22 4.52
C ILE A 34 -10.51 4.00 6.02
N VAL A 35 -9.58 3.20 6.55
CA VAL A 35 -9.40 2.96 8.00
C VAL A 35 -8.20 3.76 8.48
N PRO A 36 -8.42 4.92 9.12
CA PRO A 36 -7.34 5.82 9.52
C PRO A 36 -6.33 5.17 10.48
N GLY A 37 -5.05 5.52 10.33
CA GLY A 37 -3.97 5.03 11.18
C GLY A 37 -3.48 3.62 10.84
N SER A 38 -4.03 2.99 9.81
CA SER A 38 -3.55 1.69 9.34
C SER A 38 -2.13 1.80 8.76
N ARG A 39 -1.29 0.80 9.10
CA ARG A 39 0.03 0.59 8.50
C ARG A 39 0.18 -0.87 8.18
N VAL A 40 0.49 -1.20 6.93
CA VAL A 40 0.55 -2.59 6.46
C VAL A 40 1.74 -2.78 5.53
N ALA A 41 2.33 -3.97 5.59
CA ALA A 41 3.20 -4.48 4.56
C ALA A 41 2.90 -5.96 4.33
N GLY A 42 2.81 -6.37 3.06
CA GLY A 42 2.55 -7.76 2.71
C GLY A 42 2.73 -8.03 1.22
N PRO A 43 2.78 -9.30 0.82
CA PRO A 43 2.91 -9.68 -0.58
C PRO A 43 1.65 -9.34 -1.38
N ALA A 44 1.84 -8.90 -2.60
CA ALA A 44 0.75 -8.57 -3.52
C ALA A 44 0.08 -9.83 -4.09
N LEU A 45 -1.22 -9.96 -3.92
CA LEU A 45 -2.07 -10.76 -4.79
C LEU A 45 -2.74 -9.83 -5.78
N THR A 46 -2.28 -9.88 -7.04
CA THR A 46 -2.71 -8.96 -8.08
C THR A 46 -3.98 -9.43 -8.78
N VAL A 47 -4.90 -8.50 -9.01
CA VAL A 47 -6.25 -8.78 -9.53
C VAL A 47 -6.61 -7.74 -10.58
N ARG A 48 -6.88 -8.18 -11.81
CA ARG A 48 -7.51 -7.33 -12.81
C ARG A 48 -8.94 -7.78 -13.05
N CYS A 49 -9.88 -6.95 -12.64
CA CYS A 49 -11.31 -7.14 -12.86
C CYS A 49 -11.71 -6.78 -14.29
N GLY A 50 -12.88 -7.24 -14.74
CA GLY A 50 -13.52 -6.72 -15.95
C GLY A 50 -13.98 -5.27 -15.79
N ALA A 51 -14.21 -4.57 -16.90
CA ALA A 51 -14.72 -3.20 -16.87
C ALA A 51 -16.07 -3.13 -16.14
N GLY A 52 -16.13 -2.38 -15.03
CA GLY A 52 -17.33 -2.25 -14.21
C GLY A 52 -17.82 -3.53 -13.54
N ASP A 53 -16.92 -4.48 -13.30
CA ASP A 53 -17.21 -5.81 -12.78
C ASP A 53 -16.31 -6.17 -11.60
N ASN A 54 -16.81 -6.92 -10.62
CA ASN A 54 -16.01 -7.36 -9.48
C ASN A 54 -16.02 -8.88 -9.24
N LEU A 55 -16.36 -9.66 -10.26
CA LEU A 55 -16.30 -11.13 -10.16
C LEU A 55 -14.93 -11.62 -9.65
N MET A 56 -13.85 -10.99 -10.15
CA MET A 56 -12.50 -11.38 -9.79
C MET A 56 -12.12 -11.04 -8.33
N VAL A 57 -12.79 -10.10 -7.69
CA VAL A 57 -12.60 -9.85 -6.24
C VAL A 57 -13.07 -11.05 -5.42
N HIS A 58 -14.20 -11.66 -5.78
CA HIS A 58 -14.65 -12.90 -5.13
C HIS A 58 -13.66 -14.05 -5.31
N ALA A 59 -13.13 -14.21 -6.53
CA ALA A 59 -12.10 -15.22 -6.80
C ALA A 59 -10.80 -14.94 -6.03
N ALA A 60 -10.37 -13.68 -5.97
CA ALA A 60 -9.17 -13.29 -5.24
C ALA A 60 -9.25 -13.65 -3.75
N ILE A 61 -10.36 -13.34 -3.10
CA ILE A 61 -10.55 -13.67 -1.68
C ILE A 61 -10.48 -15.19 -1.44
N ALA A 62 -11.03 -16.01 -2.36
CA ALA A 62 -10.97 -17.46 -2.27
C ALA A 62 -9.55 -18.03 -2.42
N HIS A 63 -8.63 -17.32 -3.10
CA HIS A 63 -7.25 -17.75 -3.35
C HIS A 63 -6.23 -17.05 -2.42
N ALA A 64 -6.66 -16.02 -1.67
CA ALA A 64 -5.79 -15.26 -0.80
C ALA A 64 -5.17 -16.12 0.31
N GLN A 65 -3.90 -15.85 0.58
CA GLN A 65 -3.22 -16.39 1.74
C GLN A 65 -3.23 -15.38 2.90
N PRO A 66 -3.19 -15.83 4.15
CA PRO A 66 -3.05 -14.91 5.29
C PRO A 66 -1.83 -13.99 5.11
N GLY A 67 -2.05 -12.69 5.24
CA GLY A 67 -1.00 -11.69 5.08
C GLY A 67 -0.93 -11.04 3.69
N ASP A 68 -1.65 -11.55 2.70
CA ASP A 68 -1.69 -10.94 1.36
C ASP A 68 -2.29 -9.53 1.37
N VAL A 69 -1.75 -8.67 0.51
CA VAL A 69 -2.36 -7.40 0.10
C VAL A 69 -3.04 -7.62 -1.25
N LEU A 70 -4.37 -7.54 -1.29
CA LEU A 70 -5.10 -7.66 -2.57
C LEU A 70 -5.00 -6.35 -3.34
N VAL A 71 -4.35 -6.37 -4.51
CA VAL A 71 -4.25 -5.23 -5.42
C VAL A 71 -5.32 -5.34 -6.49
N LEU A 72 -6.42 -4.60 -6.31
CA LEU A 72 -7.63 -4.70 -7.12
C LEU A 72 -7.66 -3.59 -8.17
N THR A 73 -7.64 -3.98 -9.45
CA THR A 73 -7.62 -3.04 -10.56
C THR A 73 -8.77 -3.26 -11.56
N LEU A 74 -9.05 -2.23 -12.35
CA LEU A 74 -9.88 -2.26 -13.53
C LEU A 74 -9.00 -2.07 -14.78
N PRO A 75 -9.48 -2.42 -15.99
CA PRO A 75 -8.74 -2.13 -17.23
C PRO A 75 -8.39 -0.65 -17.40
N GLN A 76 -9.26 0.21 -16.92
CA GLN A 76 -9.04 1.64 -16.70
C GLN A 76 -9.66 2.02 -15.36
N PRO A 77 -8.95 2.74 -14.48
CA PRO A 77 -9.48 3.18 -13.21
C PRO A 77 -10.77 3.97 -13.39
N ALA A 78 -11.77 3.63 -12.59
CA ALA A 78 -13.10 4.27 -12.67
C ALA A 78 -13.74 4.37 -11.29
N PRO A 79 -14.57 5.40 -11.01
CA PRO A 79 -15.24 5.61 -9.74
C PRO A 79 -16.43 4.63 -9.56
N ILE A 80 -16.16 3.34 -9.65
CA ILE A 80 -17.09 2.22 -9.50
C ILE A 80 -16.61 1.35 -8.33
N SER A 81 -17.53 0.99 -7.44
CA SER A 81 -17.21 0.31 -6.20
C SER A 81 -16.94 -1.19 -6.41
N LEU A 82 -15.66 -1.59 -6.33
CA LEU A 82 -15.26 -2.99 -6.38
C LEU A 82 -15.55 -3.71 -5.07
N VAL A 83 -15.47 -3.00 -3.93
CA VAL A 83 -15.60 -3.56 -2.58
C VAL A 83 -16.62 -2.76 -1.79
N GLY A 84 -17.48 -3.47 -1.08
CA GLY A 84 -18.32 -3.00 0.02
C GLY A 84 -18.12 -3.91 1.24
N ASP A 85 -18.97 -3.76 2.25
CA ASP A 85 -18.90 -4.43 3.54
C ASP A 85 -18.80 -5.96 3.44
N LEU A 86 -19.65 -6.61 2.65
CA LEU A 86 -19.70 -8.08 2.54
C LEU A 86 -18.40 -8.70 2.02
N LEU A 87 -17.75 -8.04 1.04
CA LEU A 87 -16.46 -8.52 0.53
C LEU A 87 -15.32 -8.24 1.51
N ALA A 88 -15.37 -7.09 2.19
CA ALA A 88 -14.41 -6.77 3.22
C ALA A 88 -14.49 -7.73 4.42
N ILE A 89 -15.69 -8.11 4.86
CA ILE A 89 -15.88 -9.13 5.90
C ILE A 89 -15.25 -10.47 5.47
N GLN A 90 -15.45 -10.90 4.22
CA GLN A 90 -14.84 -12.13 3.72
C GLN A 90 -13.32 -12.05 3.68
N ALA A 91 -12.76 -10.95 3.14
CA ALA A 91 -11.32 -10.73 3.09
C ALA A 91 -10.70 -10.72 4.50
N HIS A 92 -11.36 -10.06 5.46
CA HIS A 92 -10.94 -10.04 6.86
C HIS A 92 -10.96 -11.44 7.50
N ALA A 93 -12.00 -12.22 7.26
CA ALA A 93 -12.12 -13.60 7.76
C ALA A 93 -11.03 -14.51 7.16
N HIS A 94 -10.59 -14.27 5.93
CA HIS A 94 -9.49 -14.96 5.27
C HIS A 94 -8.10 -14.40 5.64
N LYS A 95 -8.03 -13.46 6.62
CA LYS A 95 -6.78 -12.87 7.13
C LYS A 95 -5.97 -12.12 6.06
N VAL A 96 -6.65 -11.55 5.07
CA VAL A 96 -6.06 -10.59 4.14
C VAL A 96 -5.52 -9.41 4.95
N ALA A 97 -4.29 -9.00 4.70
CA ALA A 97 -3.66 -7.92 5.45
C ALA A 97 -4.21 -6.54 5.08
N ALA A 98 -4.49 -6.32 3.79
CA ALA A 98 -5.05 -5.07 3.30
C ALA A 98 -5.67 -5.20 1.90
N LEU A 99 -6.46 -4.20 1.52
CA LEU A 99 -6.93 -4.00 0.15
C LEU A 99 -6.34 -2.69 -0.42
N LEU A 100 -5.69 -2.76 -1.57
CA LEU A 100 -5.33 -1.63 -2.41
C LEU A 100 -6.25 -1.62 -3.62
N VAL A 101 -7.17 -0.66 -3.69
CA VAL A 101 -8.27 -0.62 -4.65
C VAL A 101 -8.07 0.54 -5.64
N ASP A 102 -7.59 0.24 -6.84
CA ASP A 102 -7.44 1.22 -7.94
C ASP A 102 -8.79 1.56 -8.59
N ALA A 103 -9.80 1.71 -7.76
CA ALA A 103 -11.20 2.00 -8.08
C ALA A 103 -11.88 2.62 -6.86
N ALA A 104 -13.21 2.48 -6.72
CA ALA A 104 -13.91 2.95 -5.54
C ALA A 104 -14.24 1.81 -4.56
N VAL A 105 -14.57 2.22 -3.33
CA VAL A 105 -15.23 1.41 -2.30
C VAL A 105 -16.53 2.09 -1.87
N ARG A 106 -17.41 1.34 -1.17
CA ARG A 106 -18.65 1.83 -0.56
C ARG A 106 -18.81 1.27 0.86
N ASP A 107 -19.89 1.62 1.54
CA ASP A 107 -20.23 1.16 2.90
C ASP A 107 -19.12 1.55 3.91
N VAL A 108 -18.66 2.81 3.86
CA VAL A 108 -17.40 3.28 4.50
C VAL A 108 -17.49 3.21 6.03
N GLU A 109 -18.65 3.49 6.61
CA GLU A 109 -18.87 3.37 8.04
C GLU A 109 -18.66 1.94 8.51
N GLU A 110 -19.19 0.96 7.77
CA GLU A 110 -19.07 -0.47 8.03
C GLU A 110 -17.63 -0.95 7.81
N LEU A 111 -16.96 -0.47 6.76
CA LEU A 111 -15.55 -0.77 6.51
C LEU A 111 -14.64 -0.28 7.64
N ARG A 112 -14.91 0.93 8.16
CA ARG A 112 -14.18 1.48 9.31
C ARG A 112 -14.45 0.70 10.60
N ALA A 113 -15.69 0.33 10.83
CA ALA A 113 -16.08 -0.48 12.00
C ALA A 113 -15.44 -1.89 11.95
N LEU A 114 -15.32 -2.49 10.76
CA LEU A 114 -14.67 -3.79 10.56
C LEU A 114 -13.16 -3.70 10.85
N GLY A 115 -12.51 -2.58 10.50
CA GLY A 115 -11.10 -2.36 10.77
C GLY A 115 -10.13 -3.04 9.80
N LEU A 116 -10.60 -3.66 8.70
CA LEU A 116 -9.71 -4.15 7.65
C LEU A 116 -9.03 -2.96 6.97
N PRO A 117 -7.69 -2.90 6.92
CA PRO A 117 -6.97 -1.82 6.24
C PRO A 117 -7.33 -1.77 4.74
N ILE A 118 -7.77 -0.60 4.28
CA ILE A 118 -8.18 -0.38 2.88
C ILE A 118 -7.69 0.97 2.40
N TRP A 119 -7.08 0.98 1.20
CA TRP A 119 -6.77 2.18 0.43
C TRP A 119 -7.51 2.14 -0.89
N SER A 120 -8.16 3.24 -1.27
CA SER A 120 -8.90 3.32 -2.52
C SER A 120 -8.77 4.70 -3.18
N ARG A 121 -8.92 4.75 -4.50
CA ARG A 121 -8.94 6.04 -5.22
C ARG A 121 -10.17 6.87 -4.88
N TRP A 122 -11.32 6.23 -4.75
CA TRP A 122 -12.61 6.93 -4.56
C TRP A 122 -13.52 6.21 -3.57
N ILE A 123 -14.45 6.97 -3.04
CA ILE A 123 -15.63 6.46 -2.34
C ILE A 123 -16.84 6.74 -3.23
N ARG A 124 -17.57 5.71 -3.69
CA ARG A 124 -18.76 5.85 -4.52
C ARG A 124 -19.74 4.70 -4.26
N ALA A 125 -21.03 5.02 -4.21
CA ALA A 125 -22.07 4.00 -4.04
C ALA A 125 -22.35 3.17 -5.30
N ARG A 126 -21.86 3.59 -6.48
CA ARG A 126 -22.09 2.89 -7.74
C ARG A 126 -21.46 1.50 -7.70
N GLY A 127 -22.29 0.46 -7.74
CA GLY A 127 -21.88 -0.94 -7.75
C GLY A 127 -21.42 -1.45 -9.11
N THR A 128 -21.06 -2.72 -9.13
CA THR A 128 -20.49 -3.48 -10.25
C THR A 128 -21.40 -4.61 -10.69
N THR A 129 -21.13 -5.16 -11.87
CA THR A 129 -21.64 -6.47 -12.29
C THR A 129 -20.74 -7.61 -11.78
N LYS A 130 -21.14 -8.86 -12.04
CA LYS A 130 -20.40 -10.10 -11.72
C LYS A 130 -20.51 -11.08 -12.88
N LYS A 131 -19.98 -10.67 -14.04
CA LYS A 131 -20.19 -11.40 -15.31
C LYS A 131 -18.91 -11.62 -16.09
N THR A 132 -17.89 -10.81 -15.85
CA THR A 132 -16.70 -10.77 -16.67
C THR A 132 -15.52 -11.37 -15.93
N VAL A 133 -14.97 -12.44 -16.47
CA VAL A 133 -13.72 -13.03 -15.98
C VAL A 133 -12.57 -12.10 -16.37
N GLY A 134 -11.73 -11.78 -15.39
CA GLY A 134 -10.48 -11.05 -15.54
C GLY A 134 -9.28 -11.95 -15.26
N THR A 135 -8.22 -11.40 -14.63
CA THR A 135 -7.01 -12.19 -14.31
C THR A 135 -6.62 -12.11 -12.84
N LEU A 136 -6.00 -13.18 -12.34
CA LEU A 136 -5.35 -13.27 -11.02
C LEU A 136 -3.88 -13.58 -11.21
N ASN A 137 -3.05 -13.07 -10.30
CA ASN A 137 -1.61 -13.35 -10.31
C ASN A 137 -0.92 -13.03 -11.64
N GLU A 138 -1.36 -11.98 -12.31
CA GLU A 138 -0.68 -11.36 -13.44
C GLU A 138 -0.24 -9.94 -13.04
N PRO A 139 0.84 -9.39 -13.63
CA PRO A 139 1.25 -8.02 -13.35
C PRO A 139 0.12 -7.02 -13.66
N VAL A 140 -0.04 -6.05 -12.76
CA VAL A 140 -0.99 -4.92 -12.91
C VAL A 140 -0.24 -3.60 -12.77
N THR A 141 -0.84 -2.50 -13.23
CA THR A 141 -0.25 -1.16 -13.07
C THR A 141 -1.17 -0.28 -12.23
N VAL A 142 -0.61 0.36 -11.21
CA VAL A 142 -1.31 1.33 -10.35
C VAL A 142 -0.42 2.56 -10.18
N GLY A 143 -0.95 3.75 -10.45
CA GLY A 143 -0.20 5.02 -10.28
C GLY A 143 1.18 5.02 -10.96
N GLY A 144 1.27 4.45 -12.18
CA GLY A 144 2.51 4.37 -12.96
C GLY A 144 3.47 3.24 -12.57
N VAL A 145 3.20 2.50 -11.49
CA VAL A 145 4.04 1.38 -11.03
C VAL A 145 3.45 0.05 -11.48
N THR A 146 4.27 -0.79 -12.11
CA THR A 146 3.93 -2.18 -12.38
C THR A 146 4.15 -2.99 -11.10
N ILE A 147 3.13 -3.71 -10.68
CA ILE A 147 3.11 -4.58 -9.50
C ILE A 147 3.02 -6.02 -9.97
N SER A 148 4.01 -6.81 -9.66
CA SER A 148 4.02 -8.25 -9.93
C SER A 148 3.46 -9.03 -8.73
N PRO A 149 2.89 -10.22 -8.95
CA PRO A 149 2.51 -11.11 -7.85
C PRO A 149 3.68 -11.36 -6.91
N GLY A 150 3.43 -11.21 -5.60
CA GLY A 150 4.44 -11.38 -4.56
C GLY A 150 5.34 -10.16 -4.30
N ASP A 151 5.23 -9.07 -5.07
CA ASP A 151 5.88 -7.82 -4.70
C ASP A 151 5.36 -7.33 -3.34
N ILE A 152 6.25 -6.76 -2.55
CA ILE A 152 5.88 -6.27 -1.22
C ILE A 152 5.23 -4.91 -1.35
N ILE A 153 4.00 -4.79 -0.90
CA ILE A 153 3.27 -3.53 -0.85
C ILE A 153 3.35 -2.98 0.56
N VAL A 154 3.89 -1.77 0.71
CA VAL A 154 3.91 -1.04 1.99
C VAL A 154 2.92 0.11 1.90
N LEU A 155 2.06 0.24 2.90
CA LEU A 155 0.90 1.14 2.90
C LEU A 155 0.80 1.87 4.23
N ASP A 156 0.63 3.20 4.19
CA ASP A 156 0.26 4.03 5.34
C ASP A 156 -0.52 5.29 4.92
N ALA A 157 -0.51 6.34 5.74
CA ALA A 157 -1.22 7.59 5.46
C ALA A 157 -0.61 8.38 4.28
N ASP A 158 0.67 8.14 3.95
CA ASP A 158 1.36 8.80 2.84
C ASP A 158 1.10 8.12 1.48
N GLY A 159 0.42 6.96 1.48
CA GLY A 159 0.08 6.23 0.26
C GLY A 159 0.65 4.82 0.23
N ALA A 160 1.31 4.47 -0.89
CA ALA A 160 1.83 3.12 -1.11
C ALA A 160 3.18 3.12 -1.85
N VAL A 161 4.07 2.20 -1.44
CA VAL A 161 5.31 1.91 -2.16
C VAL A 161 5.46 0.41 -2.40
N VAL A 162 6.00 0.06 -3.55
CA VAL A 162 6.21 -1.32 -4.02
C VAL A 162 7.68 -1.67 -3.93
N VAL A 163 8.01 -2.79 -3.29
CA VAL A 163 9.38 -3.29 -3.19
C VAL A 163 9.43 -4.70 -3.78
N PRO A 164 10.18 -4.93 -4.86
CA PRO A 164 10.38 -6.27 -5.40
C PRO A 164 11.02 -7.21 -4.37
N PRO A 165 10.62 -8.49 -4.26
CA PRO A 165 11.20 -9.45 -3.31
C PRO A 165 12.71 -9.58 -3.43
N SER A 166 13.26 -9.47 -4.65
CA SER A 166 14.71 -9.52 -4.90
C SER A 166 15.50 -8.38 -4.26
N GLN A 167 14.85 -7.26 -3.96
CA GLN A 167 15.46 -6.07 -3.34
C GLN A 167 15.11 -5.95 -1.85
N ALA A 168 14.16 -6.73 -1.36
CA ALA A 168 13.56 -6.55 -0.05
C ALA A 168 14.57 -6.53 1.10
N ALA A 169 15.53 -7.44 1.12
CA ALA A 169 16.55 -7.50 2.17
C ALA A 169 17.43 -6.23 2.18
N GLN A 170 17.85 -5.77 1.00
CA GLN A 170 18.67 -4.57 0.85
C GLN A 170 17.90 -3.31 1.26
N VAL A 171 16.66 -3.18 0.78
CA VAL A 171 15.79 -2.03 1.10
C VAL A 171 15.48 -2.02 2.59
N LEU A 172 15.17 -3.16 3.22
CA LEU A 172 14.89 -3.21 4.64
C LEU A 172 16.11 -2.77 5.47
N GLN A 173 17.31 -3.23 5.11
CA GLN A 173 18.55 -2.81 5.78
C GLN A 173 18.78 -1.29 5.63
N ALA A 174 18.60 -0.74 4.44
CA ALA A 174 18.72 0.71 4.20
C ALA A 174 17.66 1.50 4.97
N THR A 175 16.43 0.98 5.04
CA THR A 175 15.33 1.56 5.83
C THR A 175 15.68 1.62 7.32
N GLN A 176 16.22 0.54 7.89
CA GLN A 176 16.66 0.48 9.29
C GLN A 176 17.78 1.48 9.58
N GLN A 177 18.76 1.58 8.70
CA GLN A 177 19.86 2.55 8.84
C GLN A 177 19.36 4.00 8.79
N ARG A 178 18.42 4.29 7.89
CA ARG A 178 17.79 5.61 7.78
C ARG A 178 17.03 5.96 9.04
N ASP A 179 16.16 5.09 9.52
CA ASP A 179 15.37 5.30 10.74
C ASP A 179 16.28 5.51 11.96
N ALA A 180 17.32 4.70 12.11
CA ALA A 180 18.32 4.87 13.20
C ALA A 180 19.00 6.24 13.13
N LYS A 181 19.37 6.71 11.93
CA LYS A 181 19.96 8.05 11.73
C LYS A 181 18.97 9.15 12.12
N GLU A 182 17.71 9.04 11.65
CA GLU A 182 16.67 10.02 11.99
C GLU A 182 16.36 10.04 13.48
N ALA A 183 16.38 8.88 14.16
CA ALA A 183 16.20 8.79 15.59
C ALA A 183 17.24 9.59 16.39
N THR A 184 18.45 9.75 15.87
CA THR A 184 19.48 10.61 16.52
C THR A 184 19.26 12.10 16.29
N LEU A 185 18.57 12.48 15.23
CA LEU A 185 18.29 13.87 14.91
C LEU A 185 17.06 14.43 15.63
N LYS A 186 16.01 13.61 15.78
CA LYS A 186 14.73 14.05 16.37
C LYS A 186 14.88 14.77 17.71
N PRO A 187 15.65 14.27 18.70
CA PRO A 187 15.84 14.97 19.98
C PRO A 187 16.54 16.34 19.82
N ARG A 188 17.49 16.44 18.90
CA ARG A 188 18.22 17.69 18.62
C ARG A 188 17.30 18.76 18.02
N LEU A 189 16.43 18.35 17.10
CA LEU A 189 15.44 19.22 16.49
C LEU A 189 14.39 19.67 17.52
N GLN A 190 13.96 18.74 18.40
CA GLN A 190 13.06 19.07 19.50
C GLN A 190 13.69 20.05 20.51
N ALA A 191 15.02 20.04 20.66
CA ALA A 191 15.77 21.01 21.46
C ALA A 191 15.97 22.35 20.76
N GLY A 192 15.46 22.53 19.52
CA GLY A 192 15.51 23.77 18.76
C GLY A 192 16.68 23.89 17.79
N GLU A 193 17.51 22.85 17.61
CA GLU A 193 18.51 22.86 16.55
C GLU A 193 17.86 22.83 15.17
N LEU A 194 18.49 23.44 14.19
CA LEU A 194 17.95 23.55 12.82
C LEU A 194 18.68 22.60 11.87
N THR A 195 17.93 21.88 11.03
CA THR A 195 18.51 21.08 9.94
C THR A 195 19.34 21.95 8.99
N TYR A 196 19.01 23.24 8.88
CA TYR A 196 19.72 24.24 8.09
C TYR A 196 21.21 24.35 8.51
N ASP A 197 21.49 24.26 9.83
CA ASP A 197 22.85 24.28 10.38
C ASP A 197 23.47 22.89 10.42
N LEU A 198 22.70 21.88 10.87
CA LEU A 198 23.16 20.50 11.02
C LEU A 198 23.66 19.87 9.72
N HIS A 199 23.10 20.27 8.59
CA HIS A 199 23.48 19.78 7.26
C HIS A 199 24.36 20.75 6.47
N GLY A 200 24.80 21.87 7.09
CA GLY A 200 25.64 22.87 6.46
C GLY A 200 24.96 23.65 5.34
N TYR A 201 23.62 23.69 5.33
CA TYR A 201 22.86 24.40 4.29
C TYR A 201 23.03 25.90 4.38
N ARG A 202 23.27 26.46 5.58
CA ARG A 202 23.55 27.90 5.79
C ARG A 202 24.70 28.38 4.93
N ALA A 203 25.81 27.65 4.90
CA ALA A 203 26.95 27.99 4.09
C ALA A 203 26.68 27.94 2.59
N LYS A 204 25.67 27.17 2.13
CA LYS A 204 25.29 27.14 0.71
C LYS A 204 24.39 28.30 0.29
N VAL A 205 23.66 28.90 1.25
CA VAL A 205 22.64 29.92 0.97
C VAL A 205 23.18 31.34 1.28
N GLU A 206 23.96 31.47 2.35
CA GLU A 206 24.43 32.75 2.87
C GLU A 206 25.91 32.99 2.61
N GLY A 207 26.68 32.00 2.14
CA GLY A 207 28.09 32.09 1.73
C GLY A 207 28.16 32.29 0.23
#